data_eb345509ce5700f3726cadce0e664883
#
_entry.id   eb345509ce5700f3726cadce0e664883
#
_cell.length_a   1.000
_cell.length_b   1.000
_cell.length_c   1.000
_cell.angle_alpha   90.00
_cell.angle_beta   90.00
_cell.angle_gamma   90.00
#
_symmetry.space_group_name_H-M   'P 1'
#
loop_
_entity.id
_entity.type
_entity.pdbx_description
1 polymer ?
#
loop_
_entity_poly.entity_id
_entity_poly.type
_entity_poly.pdbx_seq_one_letter_code
_entity_poly.pdbx_strand_id
1 'polypeptide(L)'
;MIPLCYSMALVMSPISLRVLGVPAAILLSLATPVRAEEVGCTSTTFNLFSPNDKVCVMAFNDPDIDGVTCHISQAKTGGWKGAVGAAEDPSRFSITCHQFGPITLPQNLDKEKSVFSEGTSLIFKNTKVIRMFDAKRKTLVYVAISKRVLEGSPMNAISAVPISPWTGR
;
A
#
# COMPACT_ATOMS: atom_id res chain seq x y z
N MET A 1 21.16 -44.60 -83.66
CA MET A 1 19.98 -43.79 -83.42
C MET A 1 20.01 -43.41 -81.96
N ILE A 2 20.39 -42.20 -81.65
CA ILE A 2 20.51 -41.64 -80.29
C ILE A 2 19.47 -40.61 -80.10
N PRO A 3 18.63 -40.67 -79.05
CA PRO A 3 17.84 -39.51 -78.66
C PRO A 3 18.50 -38.73 -77.54
N LEU A 4 18.47 -37.44 -77.71
CA LEU A 4 18.96 -36.40 -76.79
C LEU A 4 18.21 -36.40 -75.47
N CYS A 5 18.97 -36.38 -74.39
CA CYS A 5 18.47 -36.07 -73.04
C CYS A 5 18.46 -34.56 -72.84
N TYR A 6 17.25 -34.02 -72.63
CA TYR A 6 17.06 -32.59 -72.31
C TYR A 6 17.05 -32.45 -70.79
N SER A 7 18.09 -31.78 -70.25
CA SER A 7 18.20 -31.56 -68.84
C SER A 7 17.48 -30.24 -68.48
N MET A 8 16.39 -30.34 -67.76
CA MET A 8 15.67 -29.22 -67.18
C MET A 8 16.26 -28.86 -65.85
N ALA A 9 17.03 -27.76 -65.79
CA ALA A 9 17.49 -27.17 -64.54
C ALA A 9 16.36 -26.47 -63.81
N LEU A 10 15.97 -26.96 -62.65
CA LEU A 10 15.04 -26.30 -61.73
C LEU A 10 15.80 -25.21 -60.98
N VAL A 11 15.47 -23.96 -61.25
CA VAL A 11 15.92 -22.80 -60.48
C VAL A 11 15.08 -22.71 -59.19
N MET A 12 15.69 -23.14 -58.07
CA MET A 12 15.08 -22.89 -56.75
C MET A 12 15.42 -21.48 -56.29
N SER A 13 14.41 -20.62 -56.23
CA SER A 13 14.47 -19.29 -55.63
C SER A 13 14.46 -19.44 -54.10
N PRO A 14 15.36 -18.76 -53.34
CA PRO A 14 15.25 -18.77 -51.88
C PRO A 14 14.10 -17.86 -51.42
N ILE A 15 13.11 -18.45 -50.75
CA ILE A 15 12.04 -17.72 -50.06
C ILE A 15 12.67 -17.08 -48.82
N SER A 16 12.86 -15.77 -48.88
CA SER A 16 13.32 -14.97 -47.75
C SER A 16 12.19 -14.82 -46.72
N LEU A 17 12.24 -15.63 -45.66
CA LEU A 17 11.35 -15.58 -44.53
C LEU A 17 11.66 -14.33 -43.67
N ARG A 18 11.01 -13.22 -43.96
CA ARG A 18 11.06 -12.03 -43.10
C ARG A 18 10.31 -12.31 -41.81
N VAL A 19 11.01 -12.64 -40.75
CA VAL A 19 10.49 -12.68 -39.39
C VAL A 19 10.23 -11.24 -38.98
N LEU A 20 8.96 -10.81 -39.04
CA LEU A 20 8.52 -9.58 -38.41
C LEU A 20 8.61 -9.77 -36.88
N GLY A 21 9.67 -9.26 -36.29
CA GLY A 21 9.80 -9.15 -34.85
C GLY A 21 8.74 -8.17 -34.31
N VAL A 22 7.70 -8.71 -33.66
CA VAL A 22 6.75 -7.92 -32.88
C VAL A 22 7.49 -7.53 -31.59
N PRO A 23 7.70 -6.24 -31.31
CA PRO A 23 8.25 -5.85 -30.02
C PRO A 23 7.22 -6.19 -28.94
N ALA A 24 7.54 -7.16 -28.10
CA ALA A 24 6.78 -7.41 -26.88
C ALA A 24 6.94 -6.18 -25.97
N ALA A 25 5.99 -5.28 -26.01
CA ALA A 25 5.89 -4.17 -25.07
C ALA A 25 5.59 -4.79 -23.68
N ILE A 26 6.64 -4.90 -22.86
CA ILE A 26 6.54 -5.27 -21.47
C ILE A 26 5.84 -4.09 -20.77
N LEU A 27 4.54 -4.21 -20.55
CA LEU A 27 3.76 -3.33 -19.68
C LEU A 27 4.26 -3.56 -18.24
N LEU A 28 5.25 -2.75 -17.85
CA LEU A 28 5.69 -2.68 -16.46
C LEU A 28 4.55 -2.02 -15.68
N SER A 29 3.73 -2.83 -15.00
CA SER A 29 2.72 -2.35 -14.06
C SER A 29 3.47 -1.68 -12.90
N LEU A 30 3.60 -0.36 -12.95
CA LEU A 30 4.09 0.46 -11.84
C LEU A 30 3.04 0.38 -10.74
N ALA A 31 3.22 -0.54 -9.80
CA ALA A 31 2.47 -0.52 -8.55
C ALA A 31 2.77 0.82 -7.86
N THR A 32 1.82 1.73 -7.86
CA THR A 32 1.93 3.00 -7.14
C THR A 32 2.03 2.68 -5.64
N PRO A 33 3.08 3.15 -4.95
CA PRO A 33 3.16 2.94 -3.51
C PRO A 33 1.97 3.63 -2.84
N VAL A 34 1.30 2.93 -1.94
CA VAL A 34 0.24 3.52 -1.10
C VAL A 34 0.87 4.62 -0.29
N ARG A 35 0.51 5.85 -0.61
CA ARG A 35 1.02 7.04 0.07
C ARG A 35 -0.02 7.48 1.09
N ALA A 36 0.41 7.59 2.36
CA ALA A 36 -0.42 8.23 3.36
C ALA A 36 -0.40 9.75 3.14
N GLU A 37 -1.58 10.35 3.28
CA GLU A 37 -1.80 11.79 3.18
C GLU A 37 -1.95 12.39 4.57
N GLU A 38 -1.28 13.52 4.82
CA GLU A 38 -1.45 14.25 6.08
C GLU A 38 -2.77 15.02 6.05
N VAL A 39 -3.67 14.64 6.95
CA VAL A 39 -4.94 15.36 7.15
C VAL A 39 -4.70 16.66 7.93
N GLY A 40 -3.80 16.60 8.91
CA GLY A 40 -3.40 17.76 9.69
C GLY A 40 -2.79 17.39 11.04
N CYS A 41 -2.30 18.43 11.73
CA CYS A 41 -1.74 18.32 13.07
C CYS A 41 -2.32 19.39 13.98
N THR A 42 -2.52 19.05 15.26
CA THR A 42 -2.90 19.99 16.31
C THR A 42 -1.84 20.04 17.40
N SER A 43 -1.49 21.24 17.85
CA SER A 43 -0.54 21.42 18.95
C SER A 43 -1.23 21.11 20.28
N THR A 44 -0.51 20.40 21.14
CA THR A 44 -0.99 20.00 22.48
C THR A 44 -0.30 20.77 23.59
N THR A 45 0.81 21.46 23.29
CA THR A 45 1.54 22.33 24.22
C THR A 45 1.82 23.67 23.55
N PHE A 46 2.19 24.66 24.37
CA PHE A 46 2.68 25.94 23.89
C PHE A 46 4.08 26.18 24.46
N ASN A 47 5.07 26.21 23.58
CA ASN A 47 6.48 26.51 23.90
C ASN A 47 6.89 27.75 23.17
N LEU A 48 7.48 28.72 23.92
CA LEU A 48 7.86 30.03 23.35
C LEU A 48 9.13 29.95 22.50
N PHE A 49 10.02 29.00 22.79
CA PHE A 49 11.39 28.95 22.20
C PHE A 49 11.71 27.59 21.54
N SER A 50 10.73 26.68 21.44
CA SER A 50 10.94 25.38 20.82
C SER A 50 9.66 24.90 20.13
N PRO A 51 9.74 23.95 19.17
CA PRO A 51 8.56 23.33 18.57
C PRO A 51 7.63 22.74 19.62
N ASN A 52 6.31 22.89 19.42
CA ASN A 52 5.29 22.35 20.31
C ASN A 52 5.13 20.84 20.12
N ASP A 53 4.71 20.16 21.18
CA ASP A 53 4.15 18.81 21.06
C ASP A 53 2.86 18.90 20.24
N LYS A 54 2.61 17.89 19.42
CA LYS A 54 1.45 17.87 18.54
C LYS A 54 0.93 16.45 18.31
N VAL A 55 -0.33 16.35 17.94
CA VAL A 55 -0.95 15.14 17.41
C VAL A 55 -1.20 15.35 15.93
N CYS A 56 -0.69 14.45 15.10
CA CYS A 56 -0.89 14.46 13.65
C CYS A 56 -1.79 13.30 13.22
N VAL A 57 -2.64 13.56 12.25
CA VAL A 57 -3.53 12.58 11.64
C VAL A 57 -3.13 12.40 10.18
N MET A 58 -2.99 11.13 9.78
CA MET A 58 -2.76 10.72 8.41
C MET A 58 -3.91 9.85 7.94
N ALA A 59 -4.25 9.93 6.66
CA ALA A 59 -5.20 9.05 6.00
C ALA A 59 -4.49 8.16 4.97
N PHE A 60 -4.95 6.94 4.82
CA PHE A 60 -4.54 6.04 3.73
C PHE A 60 -5.70 5.13 3.33
N ASN A 61 -5.75 4.79 2.05
CA ASN A 61 -6.71 3.81 1.53
C ASN A 61 -6.09 2.42 1.54
N ASP A 62 -6.94 1.40 1.67
CA ASP A 62 -6.47 0.02 1.49
C ASP A 62 -5.98 -0.16 0.04
N PRO A 63 -4.76 -0.68 -0.18
CA PRO A 63 -4.19 -0.79 -1.53
C PRO A 63 -4.86 -1.85 -2.41
N ASP A 64 -5.57 -2.80 -1.81
CA ASP A 64 -6.17 -3.92 -2.53
C ASP A 64 -7.70 -3.89 -2.49
N ILE A 65 -8.28 -3.06 -1.64
CA ILE A 65 -9.72 -3.03 -1.42
C ILE A 65 -10.21 -1.60 -1.54
N ASP A 66 -10.88 -1.32 -2.65
CA ASP A 66 -11.54 -0.04 -2.84
C ASP A 66 -12.66 0.19 -1.82
N GLY A 67 -12.95 1.45 -1.54
CA GLY A 67 -14.04 1.82 -0.66
C GLY A 67 -13.74 1.75 0.84
N VAL A 68 -12.47 1.53 1.23
CA VAL A 68 -12.03 1.58 2.64
C VAL A 68 -10.91 2.60 2.81
N THR A 69 -11.07 3.49 3.78
CA THR A 69 -10.03 4.42 4.22
C THR A 69 -9.79 4.27 5.72
N CYS A 70 -8.55 4.45 6.11
CA CYS A 70 -8.10 4.44 7.49
C CYS A 70 -7.47 5.79 7.86
N HIS A 71 -7.77 6.27 9.05
CA HIS A 71 -7.12 7.41 9.67
C HIS A 71 -6.32 6.92 10.86
N ILE A 72 -5.08 7.31 10.92
CA ILE A 72 -4.17 6.99 12.02
C ILE A 72 -3.68 8.28 12.66
N SER A 73 -3.76 8.39 13.98
CA SER A 73 -3.22 9.52 14.72
C SER A 73 -1.98 9.12 15.49
N GLN A 74 -1.01 10.02 15.61
CA GLN A 74 0.19 9.82 16.39
C GLN A 74 0.61 11.10 17.09
N ALA A 75 0.96 10.97 18.37
CA ALA A 75 1.60 12.05 19.11
C ALA A 75 3.05 12.22 18.68
N LYS A 76 3.47 13.47 18.51
CA LYS A 76 4.84 13.87 18.21
C LYS A 76 5.35 14.79 19.30
N THR A 77 6.46 14.44 19.88
CA THR A 77 7.14 15.28 20.85
C THR A 77 7.81 16.47 20.14
N GLY A 78 7.57 17.66 20.65
CA GLY A 78 8.22 18.89 20.23
C GLY A 78 9.63 19.03 20.81
N GLY A 79 10.08 20.29 20.91
CA GLY A 79 11.41 20.63 21.41
C GLY A 79 12.54 20.28 20.42
N TRP A 80 13.76 20.60 20.79
CA TRP A 80 14.94 20.33 19.94
C TRP A 80 15.20 18.83 19.73
N LYS A 81 14.85 18.00 20.72
CA LYS A 81 14.98 16.53 20.61
C LYS A 81 13.96 15.94 19.62
N GLY A 82 12.74 16.48 19.57
CA GLY A 82 11.72 16.09 18.59
C GLY A 82 12.09 16.54 17.18
N ALA A 83 12.69 17.71 17.01
CA ALA A 83 13.11 18.24 15.72
C ALA A 83 14.19 17.37 15.03
N VAL A 84 15.04 16.69 15.79
CA VAL A 84 16.07 15.76 15.27
C VAL A 84 15.61 14.29 15.28
N GLY A 85 14.30 14.02 15.53
CA GLY A 85 13.76 12.67 15.54
C GLY A 85 14.21 11.78 16.70
N ALA A 86 14.87 12.37 17.72
CA ALA A 86 15.44 11.63 18.86
C ALA A 86 14.43 11.38 20.01
N ALA A 87 13.25 12.02 19.95
CA ALA A 87 12.24 11.97 21.01
C ALA A 87 10.89 11.45 20.53
N GLU A 88 10.85 10.59 19.52
CA GLU A 88 9.61 9.93 19.11
C GLU A 88 9.19 8.93 20.18
N ASP A 89 7.98 9.10 20.73
CA ASP A 89 7.28 8.05 21.44
C ASP A 89 6.34 7.33 20.43
N PRO A 90 6.82 6.28 19.75
CA PRO A 90 6.06 5.60 18.69
C PRO A 90 4.92 4.75 19.23
N SER A 91 4.77 4.69 20.55
CA SER A 91 3.80 3.82 21.21
C SER A 91 2.39 4.44 21.32
N ARG A 92 2.25 5.75 21.07
CA ARG A 92 0.97 6.45 21.22
C ARG A 92 0.34 6.77 19.88
N PHE A 93 -0.45 5.83 19.40
CA PHE A 93 -1.24 5.99 18.18
C PHE A 93 -2.65 5.43 18.36
N SER A 94 -3.56 5.85 17.52
CA SER A 94 -4.87 5.22 17.35
C SER A 94 -5.18 5.05 15.87
N ILE A 95 -6.07 4.12 15.55
CA ILE A 95 -6.54 3.89 14.18
C ILE A 95 -8.07 3.81 14.16
N THR A 96 -8.66 4.42 13.13
CA THR A 96 -10.06 4.22 12.76
C THR A 96 -10.15 4.01 11.26
N CYS A 97 -10.90 3.01 10.84
CA CYS A 97 -11.15 2.72 9.43
C CYS A 97 -12.66 2.68 9.19
N HIS A 98 -13.08 3.11 8.00
CA HIS A 98 -14.49 3.10 7.64
C HIS A 98 -14.67 2.85 6.14
N GLN A 99 -15.84 2.38 5.79
CA GLN A 99 -16.29 2.25 4.43
C GLN A 99 -16.73 3.63 3.91
N PHE A 100 -16.16 4.06 2.76
CA PHE A 100 -16.56 5.31 2.09
C PHE A 100 -17.06 5.09 0.66
N GLY A 101 -17.09 3.85 0.20
CA GLY A 101 -17.56 3.44 -1.11
C GLY A 101 -17.98 1.97 -1.15
N PRO A 102 -18.41 1.47 -2.31
CA PRO A 102 -18.68 0.05 -2.46
C PRO A 102 -17.41 -0.75 -2.24
N ILE A 103 -17.50 -1.82 -1.45
CA ILE A 103 -16.39 -2.74 -1.18
C ILE A 103 -16.53 -3.97 -2.06
N THR A 104 -15.53 -4.21 -2.91
CA THR A 104 -15.41 -5.45 -3.70
C THR A 104 -14.18 -6.20 -3.23
N LEU A 105 -14.39 -7.40 -2.70
CA LEU A 105 -13.28 -8.26 -2.28
C LEU A 105 -12.64 -8.92 -3.49
N PRO A 106 -11.32 -8.94 -3.62
CA PRO A 106 -10.63 -9.72 -4.63
C PRO A 106 -10.85 -11.23 -4.41
N GLN A 107 -10.83 -12.02 -5.50
CA GLN A 107 -11.05 -13.46 -5.42
C GLN A 107 -10.03 -14.19 -4.53
N ASN A 108 -8.81 -13.70 -4.50
CA ASN A 108 -7.70 -14.23 -3.70
C ASN A 108 -7.28 -13.23 -2.63
N LEU A 109 -8.19 -12.94 -1.70
CA LEU A 109 -7.88 -12.05 -0.58
C LEU A 109 -6.98 -12.79 0.42
N ASP A 110 -5.79 -12.24 0.66
CA ASP A 110 -4.89 -12.72 1.70
C ASP A 110 -5.58 -12.63 3.07
N LYS A 111 -5.48 -13.70 3.86
CA LYS A 111 -6.03 -13.74 5.23
C LYS A 111 -5.41 -12.65 6.12
N GLU A 112 -4.14 -12.33 5.85
CA GLU A 112 -3.37 -11.32 6.55
C GLU A 112 -2.44 -10.63 5.56
N LYS A 113 -2.45 -9.29 5.50
CA LYS A 113 -1.57 -8.49 4.63
C LYS A 113 -1.20 -7.17 5.29
N SER A 114 0.08 -6.79 5.19
CA SER A 114 0.49 -5.44 5.56
C SER A 114 0.04 -4.44 4.51
N VAL A 115 -0.86 -3.56 4.87
CA VAL A 115 -1.46 -2.54 3.98
C VAL A 115 -0.85 -1.16 4.16
N PHE A 116 -0.07 -0.98 5.22
CA PHE A 116 0.65 0.25 5.51
C PHE A 116 1.95 -0.07 6.25
N SER A 117 3.05 0.52 5.84
CA SER A 117 4.37 0.34 6.49
C SER A 117 5.25 1.58 6.33
N GLU A 118 6.43 1.56 6.94
CA GLU A 118 7.38 2.66 7.02
C GLU A 118 7.72 3.40 5.72
N GLY A 119 7.71 2.70 4.58
CA GLY A 119 8.02 3.31 3.28
C GLY A 119 6.99 4.32 2.80
N THR A 120 5.83 4.37 3.45
CA THR A 120 4.68 5.19 3.04
C THR A 120 4.60 6.54 3.76
N SER A 121 5.29 6.71 4.90
CA SER A 121 5.27 7.99 5.63
C SER A 121 6.53 8.19 6.48
N LEU A 122 7.12 9.39 6.38
CA LEU A 122 8.23 9.80 7.25
C LEU A 122 7.79 10.00 8.71
N ILE A 123 6.49 10.11 8.95
CA ILE A 123 5.90 10.43 10.24
C ILE A 123 5.67 9.16 11.08
N PHE A 124 5.38 8.03 10.42
CA PHE A 124 5.00 6.77 11.07
C PHE A 124 6.06 5.67 10.89
N LYS A 125 7.33 6.01 11.02
CA LYS A 125 8.49 5.12 10.79
C LYS A 125 8.44 3.80 11.53
N ASN A 126 7.77 3.76 12.67
CA ASN A 126 7.72 2.61 13.57
C ASN A 126 6.34 1.95 13.65
N THR A 127 5.42 2.28 12.74
CA THR A 127 4.06 1.71 12.75
C THR A 127 3.80 0.95 11.48
N LYS A 128 3.22 -0.25 11.60
CA LYS A 128 2.65 -1.00 10.47
C LYS A 128 1.18 -1.25 10.73
N VAL A 129 0.39 -1.33 9.66
CA VAL A 129 -1.01 -1.74 9.73
C VAL A 129 -1.17 -3.03 8.95
N ILE A 130 -1.76 -4.01 9.61
CA ILE A 130 -2.08 -5.32 9.05
C ILE A 130 -3.59 -5.39 8.86
N ARG A 131 -4.03 -5.73 7.66
CA ARG A 131 -5.41 -6.10 7.39
C ARG A 131 -5.59 -7.59 7.58
N MET A 132 -6.66 -7.98 8.26
CA MET A 132 -7.16 -9.35 8.38
C MET A 132 -8.60 -9.40 7.91
N PHE A 133 -9.05 -10.55 7.42
CA PHE A 133 -10.43 -10.75 7.01
C PHE A 133 -11.14 -11.80 7.89
N ASP A 134 -12.13 -11.35 8.66
CA ASP A 134 -13.07 -12.23 9.36
C ASP A 134 -14.20 -12.63 8.40
N ALA A 135 -14.02 -13.74 7.71
CA ALA A 135 -14.99 -14.26 6.74
C ALA A 135 -16.34 -14.61 7.39
N LYS A 136 -16.34 -15.06 8.67
CA LYS A 136 -17.57 -15.41 9.39
C LYS A 136 -18.46 -14.21 9.62
N ARG A 137 -17.85 -13.04 9.89
CA ARG A 137 -18.58 -11.80 10.17
C ARG A 137 -18.57 -10.82 9.01
N LYS A 138 -17.97 -11.21 7.86
CA LYS A 138 -17.79 -10.34 6.68
C LYS A 138 -17.21 -8.98 7.08
N THR A 139 -16.12 -8.99 7.84
CA THR A 139 -15.54 -7.80 8.44
C THR A 139 -14.05 -7.74 8.12
N LEU A 140 -13.61 -6.59 7.62
CA LEU A 140 -12.20 -6.27 7.49
C LEU A 140 -11.70 -5.72 8.83
N VAL A 141 -10.61 -6.28 9.33
CA VAL A 141 -10.01 -5.89 10.61
C VAL A 141 -8.62 -5.34 10.35
N TYR A 142 -8.39 -4.11 10.79
CA TYR A 142 -7.12 -3.41 10.65
C TYR A 142 -6.45 -3.31 12.01
N VAL A 143 -5.24 -3.84 12.12
CA VAL A 143 -4.46 -3.83 13.35
C VAL A 143 -3.22 -2.98 13.12
N ALA A 144 -3.15 -1.83 13.78
CA ALA A 144 -1.95 -1.02 13.82
C ALA A 144 -1.05 -1.53 14.94
N ILE A 145 0.24 -1.71 14.64
CA ILE A 145 1.22 -2.29 15.57
C ILE A 145 2.48 -1.42 15.55
N SER A 146 2.99 -1.06 16.75
CA SER A 146 4.31 -0.45 16.87
C SER A 146 5.40 -1.50 16.63
N LYS A 147 6.36 -1.18 15.77
CA LYS A 147 7.56 -2.01 15.56
C LYS A 147 8.58 -1.85 16.68
N ARG A 148 8.48 -0.80 17.47
CA ARG A 148 9.37 -0.55 18.60
C ARG A 148 8.79 -1.20 19.85
N VAL A 149 9.47 -2.23 20.31
CA VAL A 149 9.19 -2.87 21.59
C VAL A 149 10.20 -2.33 22.59
N LEU A 150 9.75 -1.56 23.58
CA LEU A 150 10.63 -1.05 24.64
C LEU A 150 10.81 -2.11 25.71
N GLU A 151 9.72 -2.66 26.23
CA GLU A 151 9.66 -3.81 27.12
C GLU A 151 8.27 -4.46 26.98
N GLY A 152 8.21 -5.80 26.95
CA GLY A 152 6.96 -6.55 26.85
C GLY A 152 6.34 -6.61 25.44
N SER A 153 5.01 -6.59 25.36
CA SER A 153 4.27 -6.70 24.10
C SER A 153 4.22 -5.37 23.35
N PRO A 154 4.22 -5.38 21.99
CA PRO A 154 4.09 -4.16 21.20
C PRO A 154 2.73 -3.49 21.43
N MET A 155 2.74 -2.16 21.48
CA MET A 155 1.51 -1.37 21.46
C MET A 155 0.74 -1.65 20.19
N ASN A 156 -0.57 -1.81 20.33
CA ASN A 156 -1.45 -2.06 19.18
C ASN A 156 -2.79 -1.34 19.34
N ALA A 157 -3.45 -1.11 18.21
CA ALA A 157 -4.80 -0.58 18.13
C ALA A 157 -5.53 -1.32 17.00
N ILE A 158 -6.85 -1.45 17.12
CA ILE A 158 -7.69 -2.19 16.18
C ILE A 158 -8.82 -1.33 15.66
N SER A 159 -9.15 -1.49 14.39
CA SER A 159 -10.38 -0.97 13.78
C SER A 159 -11.03 -2.06 12.93
N ALA A 160 -12.35 -2.18 13.01
CA ALA A 160 -13.13 -3.15 12.27
C ALA A 160 -14.11 -2.45 11.33
N VAL A 161 -14.13 -2.88 10.06
CA VAL A 161 -15.01 -2.35 9.01
C VAL A 161 -15.92 -3.48 8.52
N PRO A 162 -17.17 -3.55 8.98
CA PRO A 162 -18.15 -4.47 8.43
C PRO A 162 -18.41 -4.14 6.96
N ILE A 163 -18.42 -5.17 6.10
CA ILE A 163 -18.75 -4.99 4.69
C ILE A 163 -20.27 -4.90 4.57
N SER A 164 -20.74 -3.71 4.27
CA SER A 164 -22.17 -3.42 4.12
C SER A 164 -22.50 -3.05 2.68
N PRO A 165 -23.75 -3.30 2.22
CA PRO A 165 -24.21 -2.77 0.95
C PRO A 165 -24.03 -1.24 0.93
N TRP A 166 -23.40 -0.72 -0.12
CA TRP A 166 -23.21 0.71 -0.28
C TRP A 166 -24.45 1.33 -0.89
N THR A 167 -25.16 2.17 -0.12
CA THR A 167 -26.39 2.82 -0.58
C THR A 167 -26.16 4.23 -1.11
N GLY A 168 -24.92 4.70 -1.16
CA GLY A 168 -24.53 6.05 -1.63
C GLY A 168 -25.34 7.16 -0.91
N ARG A 169 -24.68 8.05 -0.21
CA ARG A 169 -25.30 9.32 0.20
C ARG A 169 -24.65 10.43 -0.60
#